data_254d0cdff50f798cbba32e03d06125ed
#
_entry.id   254d0cdff50f798cbba32e03d06125ed
#
_cell.length_a   1.000
_cell.length_b   1.000
_cell.length_c   1.000
_cell.angle_alpha   90.00
_cell.angle_beta   90.00
_cell.angle_gamma   90.00
#
_symmetry.space_group_name_H-M   'P 1'
#
loop_
_entity.id
_entity.type
_entity.pdbx_description
1 polymer ?
#
loop_
_entity_poly.entity_id
_entity_poly.type
_entity_poly.pdbx_seq_one_letter_code
_entity_poly.pdbx_strand_id
1 'polypeptide(L)'
;MLTYMESHPDVGLMMPRILHPNGKTQFLPKLMPSPKMLIQRRLRSVFRTQHETWMTKFEMRSMRDDQISEVGNISGCFSLFRTEALKRCGTYDERFFMYFEDTDLSRRIHQHYKTICFPFVSVYHLYGNAASKSWRMFSIFIYSLCQYFNKWGWFFDKERNQCNAKFLKQLDN
;
A
#
# COMPACT_ATOMS: atom_id res chain seq x y z
N MET A 1 -6.24 18.18 -1.82
CA MET A 1 -5.23 17.26 -2.38
C MET A 1 -4.46 17.89 -3.53
N LEU A 2 -5.12 18.37 -4.58
CA LEU A 2 -4.43 18.95 -5.74
C LEU A 2 -3.52 20.12 -5.34
N THR A 3 -4.05 21.12 -4.67
CA THR A 3 -3.29 22.28 -4.15
C THR A 3 -2.07 21.84 -3.30
N TYR A 4 -2.22 20.81 -2.48
CA TYR A 4 -1.11 20.27 -1.71
C TYR A 4 -0.05 19.65 -2.62
N MET A 5 -0.45 18.84 -3.61
CA MET A 5 0.48 18.25 -4.56
C MET A 5 1.21 19.29 -5.38
N GLU A 6 0.54 20.39 -5.80
CA GLU A 6 1.16 21.50 -6.54
C GLU A 6 2.24 22.21 -5.72
N SER A 7 2.00 22.44 -4.42
CA SER A 7 2.97 23.08 -3.53
C SER A 7 4.09 22.14 -3.01
N HIS A 8 3.99 20.84 -3.25
CA HIS A 8 4.96 19.83 -2.80
C HIS A 8 5.46 18.99 -3.99
N PRO A 9 6.44 19.49 -4.76
CA PRO A 9 6.91 18.83 -5.98
C PRO A 9 7.60 17.48 -5.72
N ASP A 10 7.99 17.19 -4.49
CA ASP A 10 8.54 15.91 -4.03
C ASP A 10 7.48 14.81 -3.82
N VAL A 11 6.18 15.15 -3.87
CA VAL A 11 5.07 14.19 -3.78
C VAL A 11 4.68 13.72 -5.18
N GLY A 12 4.80 12.41 -5.43
CA GLY A 12 4.46 11.79 -6.72
C GLY A 12 3.14 11.02 -6.71
N LEU A 13 2.72 10.57 -5.55
CA LEU A 13 1.50 9.76 -5.39
C LEU A 13 0.88 10.02 -4.03
N MET A 14 -0.44 10.22 -4.02
CA MET A 14 -1.18 10.39 -2.78
C MET A 14 -2.55 9.73 -2.82
N MET A 15 -3.04 9.32 -1.65
CA MET A 15 -4.41 8.87 -1.45
C MET A 15 -5.07 9.62 -0.29
N PRO A 16 -6.40 9.80 -0.32
CA PRO A 16 -7.16 10.32 0.82
C PRO A 16 -7.35 9.22 1.88
N ARG A 17 -7.94 9.58 3.00
CA ARG A 17 -8.47 8.60 3.94
C ARG A 17 -9.65 7.86 3.29
N ILE A 18 -9.60 6.54 3.29
CA ILE A 18 -10.66 5.71 2.72
C ILE A 18 -11.55 5.19 3.85
N LEU A 19 -12.84 5.35 3.68
CA LEU A 19 -13.85 4.95 4.65
C LEU A 19 -14.75 3.83 4.10
N HIS A 20 -15.21 2.96 4.98
CA HIS A 20 -16.34 2.08 4.70
C HIS A 20 -17.65 2.89 4.62
N PRO A 21 -18.72 2.35 3.99
CA PRO A 21 -20.03 3.03 3.99
C PRO A 21 -20.57 3.37 5.39
N ASN A 22 -20.13 2.67 6.43
CA ASN A 22 -20.51 2.91 7.83
C ASN A 22 -19.61 3.96 8.54
N GLY A 23 -18.74 4.66 7.80
CA GLY A 23 -17.85 5.69 8.31
C GLY A 23 -16.56 5.17 8.98
N LYS A 24 -16.37 3.87 9.15
CA LYS A 24 -15.13 3.33 9.73
C LYS A 24 -13.99 3.38 8.72
N THR A 25 -12.77 3.67 9.20
CA THR A 25 -11.57 3.73 8.36
C THR A 25 -11.25 2.36 7.74
N GLN A 26 -10.98 2.34 6.44
CA GLN A 26 -10.35 1.22 5.74
C GLN A 26 -8.84 1.42 5.77
N PHE A 27 -8.12 0.53 6.44
CA PHE A 27 -6.66 0.59 6.53
C PHE A 27 -6.02 0.06 5.23
N LEU A 28 -6.13 0.86 4.16
CA LEU A 28 -5.61 0.53 2.83
C LEU A 28 -4.14 0.91 2.63
N PRO A 29 -3.62 2.01 3.21
CA PRO A 29 -2.18 2.26 3.22
C PRO A 29 -1.46 1.12 3.92
N LYS A 30 -0.33 0.67 3.34
CA LYS A 30 0.41 -0.49 3.88
C LYS A 30 1.91 -0.27 3.75
N LEU A 31 2.65 -1.01 4.56
CA LEU A 31 4.07 -1.23 4.33
C LEU A 31 4.30 -1.96 3.00
N MET A 32 5.49 -1.84 2.43
CA MET A 32 5.90 -2.68 1.31
C MET A 32 5.85 -4.15 1.73
N PRO A 33 5.15 -5.03 0.99
CA PRO A 33 4.92 -6.40 1.41
C PRO A 33 6.20 -7.24 1.40
N SER A 34 6.29 -8.17 2.36
CA SER A 34 7.25 -9.26 2.35
C SER A 34 6.54 -10.60 2.34
N PRO A 35 7.17 -11.70 1.88
CA PRO A 35 6.56 -13.03 1.95
C PRO A 35 6.13 -13.38 3.38
N LYS A 36 6.97 -13.05 4.37
CA LYS A 36 6.66 -13.28 5.79
C LYS A 36 5.36 -12.57 6.21
N MET A 37 5.20 -11.28 5.87
CA MET A 37 3.98 -10.52 6.21
C MET A 37 2.72 -11.11 5.56
N LEU A 38 2.82 -11.57 4.31
CA LEU A 38 1.68 -12.17 3.60
C LEU A 38 1.30 -13.54 4.18
N ILE A 39 2.28 -14.35 4.57
CA ILE A 39 2.07 -15.61 5.29
C ILE A 39 1.42 -15.34 6.65
N GLN A 40 1.95 -14.41 7.43
CA GLN A 40 1.37 -14.00 8.72
C GLN A 40 -0.07 -13.54 8.58
N ARG A 41 -0.38 -12.77 7.54
CA ARG A 41 -1.76 -12.34 7.24
C ARG A 41 -2.69 -13.53 6.99
N ARG A 42 -2.20 -14.62 6.40
CA ARG A 42 -3.00 -15.84 6.11
C ARG A 42 -3.19 -16.72 7.35
N LEU A 43 -2.26 -16.68 8.29
CA LEU A 43 -2.24 -17.54 9.50
C LEU A 43 -3.10 -16.99 10.66
N ARG A 44 -4.13 -16.20 10.38
CA ARG A 44 -5.02 -15.58 11.39
C ARG A 44 -5.62 -16.60 12.36
N SER A 45 -5.99 -17.78 11.87
CA SER A 45 -6.61 -18.82 12.67
C SER A 45 -5.66 -19.48 13.68
N VAL A 46 -4.35 -19.44 13.40
CA VAL A 46 -3.32 -20.12 14.20
C VAL A 46 -2.73 -19.20 15.27
N PHE A 47 -2.53 -17.90 14.96
CA PHE A 47 -1.84 -16.93 15.81
C PHE A 47 -2.69 -15.69 16.09
N ARG A 48 -3.87 -15.86 16.66
CA ARG A 48 -4.88 -14.81 16.79
C ARG A 48 -4.36 -13.51 17.43
N THR A 49 -3.66 -13.59 18.55
CA THR A 49 -3.17 -12.41 19.30
C THR A 49 -1.99 -11.73 18.57
N GLN A 50 -1.01 -12.51 18.15
CA GLN A 50 0.14 -11.99 17.40
C GLN A 50 -0.26 -11.45 16.02
N HIS A 51 -1.29 -12.04 15.40
CA HIS A 51 -1.83 -11.59 14.13
C HIS A 51 -2.28 -10.13 14.18
N GLU A 52 -3.00 -9.70 15.21
CA GLU A 52 -3.46 -8.30 15.33
C GLU A 52 -2.27 -7.34 15.44
N THR A 53 -1.23 -7.67 16.20
CA THR A 53 0.00 -6.87 16.28
C THR A 53 0.70 -6.75 14.92
N TRP A 54 0.81 -7.85 14.18
CA TRP A 54 1.43 -7.84 12.85
C TRP A 54 0.60 -7.05 11.84
N MET A 55 -0.73 -7.18 11.88
CA MET A 55 -1.63 -6.47 10.98
C MET A 55 -1.66 -4.97 11.29
N THR A 56 -1.64 -4.58 12.56
CA THR A 56 -1.55 -3.18 12.99
C THR A 56 -0.32 -2.51 12.37
N LYS A 57 0.83 -3.16 12.42
CA LYS A 57 2.06 -2.65 11.80
C LYS A 57 1.96 -2.65 10.27
N PHE A 58 1.56 -3.77 9.67
CA PHE A 58 1.51 -3.91 8.21
C PHE A 58 0.52 -2.95 7.55
N GLU A 59 -0.65 -2.78 8.15
CA GLU A 59 -1.72 -1.88 7.68
C GLU A 59 -1.56 -0.46 8.25
N MET A 60 -0.42 -0.16 8.87
CA MET A 60 -0.09 1.16 9.41
C MET A 60 -1.27 1.76 10.21
N ARG A 61 -1.96 0.93 11.03
CA ARG A 61 -3.20 1.32 11.74
C ARG A 61 -2.99 2.41 12.80
N SER A 62 -1.74 2.66 13.19
CA SER A 62 -1.36 3.72 14.12
C SER A 62 -1.15 5.07 13.45
N MET A 63 -1.40 5.18 12.12
CA MET A 63 -1.38 6.50 11.47
C MET A 63 -2.41 7.43 12.11
N ARG A 64 -1.99 8.66 12.30
CA ARG A 64 -2.84 9.71 12.84
C ARG A 64 -3.71 10.33 11.76
N ASP A 65 -4.92 10.72 12.11
CA ASP A 65 -5.88 11.36 11.20
C ASP A 65 -5.65 12.89 11.06
N ASP A 66 -4.71 13.44 11.82
CA ASP A 66 -4.39 14.88 11.86
C ASP A 66 -3.05 15.23 11.20
N GLN A 67 -2.35 14.24 10.62
CA GLN A 67 -1.08 14.46 9.94
C GLN A 67 -0.90 13.60 8.69
N ILE A 68 -0.15 14.14 7.73
CA ILE A 68 0.23 13.41 6.52
C ILE A 68 1.30 12.38 6.87
N SER A 69 1.12 11.16 6.35
CA SER A 69 2.06 10.06 6.57
C SER A 69 2.62 9.54 5.25
N GLU A 70 3.93 9.29 5.17
CA GLU A 70 4.50 8.54 4.07
C GLU A 70 4.10 7.06 4.21
N VAL A 71 3.79 6.42 3.09
CA VAL A 71 3.31 5.04 3.05
C VAL A 71 3.99 4.25 1.94
N GLY A 72 4.17 2.95 2.15
CA GLY A 72 4.89 2.09 1.19
C GLY A 72 4.03 1.63 0.02
N ASN A 73 2.74 1.57 0.22
CA ASN A 73 1.78 1.10 -0.77
C ASN A 73 0.48 1.89 -0.69
N ILE A 74 0.02 2.34 -1.84
CA ILE A 74 -1.26 3.03 -2.02
C ILE A 74 -2.18 2.12 -2.84
N SER A 75 -3.39 1.91 -2.34
CA SER A 75 -4.38 1.08 -3.01
C SER A 75 -4.97 1.76 -4.24
N GLY A 76 -5.18 0.98 -5.30
CA GLY A 76 -5.78 1.42 -6.55
C GLY A 76 -7.24 1.88 -6.45
N CYS A 77 -7.90 1.79 -5.27
CA CYS A 77 -9.27 2.26 -5.09
C CYS A 77 -9.41 3.79 -5.25
N PHE A 78 -8.36 4.54 -4.91
CA PHE A 78 -8.22 5.96 -5.18
C PHE A 78 -6.74 6.35 -5.11
N SER A 79 -6.23 6.90 -6.21
CA SER A 79 -4.84 7.35 -6.33
C SER A 79 -4.78 8.64 -7.13
N LEU A 80 -4.17 9.68 -6.55
CA LEU A 80 -3.84 10.91 -7.26
C LEU A 80 -2.35 10.89 -7.61
N PHE A 81 -2.05 10.86 -8.90
CA PHE A 81 -0.68 10.80 -9.42
C PHE A 81 -0.21 12.16 -9.92
N ARG A 82 1.06 12.47 -9.68
CA ARG A 82 1.76 13.52 -10.41
C ARG A 82 2.13 13.00 -11.79
N THR A 83 1.76 13.74 -12.83
CA THR A 83 2.03 13.33 -14.21
C THR A 83 3.53 13.13 -14.48
N GLU A 84 4.38 13.98 -13.93
CA GLU A 84 5.84 13.89 -14.04
C GLU A 84 6.37 12.60 -13.38
N ALA A 85 5.76 12.17 -12.28
CA ALA A 85 6.12 10.90 -11.63
C ALA A 85 5.79 9.71 -12.54
N LEU A 86 4.62 9.73 -13.20
CA LEU A 86 4.26 8.69 -14.16
C LEU A 86 5.16 8.71 -15.41
N LYS A 87 5.51 9.89 -15.91
CA LYS A 87 6.46 10.02 -17.05
C LYS A 87 7.83 9.45 -16.71
N ARG A 88 8.30 9.62 -15.45
CA ARG A 88 9.59 9.15 -14.99
C ARG A 88 9.61 7.67 -14.64
N CYS A 89 8.59 7.20 -13.93
CA CYS A 89 8.55 5.85 -13.35
C CYS A 89 7.78 4.84 -14.22
N GLY A 90 7.09 5.31 -15.27
CA GLY A 90 6.15 4.51 -16.05
C GLY A 90 4.78 4.38 -15.37
N THR A 91 3.84 3.79 -16.09
CA THR A 91 2.48 3.48 -15.63
C THR A 91 2.40 2.08 -15.01
N TYR A 92 1.21 1.51 -14.91
CA TYR A 92 1.05 0.12 -14.44
C TYR A 92 1.82 -0.85 -15.32
N ASP A 93 2.46 -1.83 -14.67
CA ASP A 93 3.21 -2.89 -15.34
C ASP A 93 2.22 -3.97 -15.78
N GLU A 94 2.10 -4.19 -17.10
CA GLU A 94 1.11 -5.08 -17.71
C GLU A 94 1.27 -6.57 -17.30
N ARG A 95 2.38 -6.95 -16.67
CA ARG A 95 2.56 -8.28 -16.08
C ARG A 95 1.60 -8.55 -14.93
N PHE A 96 1.07 -7.50 -14.32
CA PHE A 96 0.08 -7.58 -13.24
C PHE A 96 -1.32 -7.32 -13.81
N PHE A 97 -2.05 -8.39 -14.11
CA PHE A 97 -3.44 -8.26 -14.53
C PHE A 97 -4.33 -7.71 -13.39
N MET A 98 -4.08 -8.16 -12.17
CA MET A 98 -4.78 -7.73 -10.95
C MET A 98 -3.95 -8.11 -9.73
N TYR A 99 -4.01 -7.29 -8.68
CA TYR A 99 -3.19 -7.38 -7.46
C TYR A 99 -1.70 -7.10 -7.71
N PHE A 100 -1.08 -6.41 -6.79
CA PHE A 100 0.30 -5.95 -6.84
C PHE A 100 0.65 -4.93 -7.94
N GLU A 101 -0.25 -4.60 -8.87
CA GLU A 101 -0.06 -3.52 -9.84
C GLU A 101 0.11 -2.16 -9.14
N ASP A 102 -0.74 -1.89 -8.15
CA ASP A 102 -0.69 -0.69 -7.32
C ASP A 102 0.54 -0.68 -6.39
N THR A 103 0.89 -1.84 -5.85
CA THR A 103 2.07 -2.03 -5.00
C THR A 103 3.36 -1.81 -5.78
N ASP A 104 3.45 -2.34 -7.00
CA ASP A 104 4.60 -2.17 -7.88
C ASP A 104 4.77 -0.70 -8.29
N LEU A 105 3.68 -0.07 -8.72
CA LEU A 105 3.71 1.33 -9.14
C LEU A 105 4.04 2.27 -7.97
N SER A 106 3.42 2.05 -6.80
CA SER A 106 3.73 2.80 -5.58
C SER A 106 5.23 2.72 -5.26
N ARG A 107 5.81 1.52 -5.33
CA ARG A 107 7.22 1.31 -5.04
C ARG A 107 8.14 2.00 -6.05
N ARG A 108 7.84 1.91 -7.36
CA ARG A 108 8.63 2.62 -8.39
C ARG A 108 8.58 4.14 -8.21
N ILE A 109 7.41 4.68 -7.88
CA ILE A 109 7.25 6.10 -7.61
C ILE A 109 8.03 6.48 -6.34
N HIS A 110 7.95 5.66 -5.28
CA HIS A 110 8.64 5.93 -4.01
C HIS A 110 10.17 6.01 -4.14
N GLN A 111 10.77 5.40 -5.17
CA GLN A 111 12.21 5.51 -5.44
C GLN A 111 12.65 6.95 -5.80
N HIS A 112 11.72 7.80 -6.25
CA HIS A 112 12.03 9.13 -6.76
C HIS A 112 11.18 10.25 -6.13
N TYR A 113 10.02 9.90 -5.57
CA TYR A 113 9.04 10.81 -5.00
C TYR A 113 8.50 10.24 -3.70
N LYS A 114 7.85 11.07 -2.91
CA LYS A 114 7.07 10.60 -1.75
C LYS A 114 5.74 10.00 -2.20
N THR A 115 5.34 8.93 -1.53
CA THR A 115 4.00 8.36 -1.58
C THR A 115 3.33 8.60 -0.24
N ILE A 116 2.19 9.30 -0.22
CA ILE A 116 1.59 9.79 1.03
C ILE A 116 0.12 9.43 1.18
N CYS A 117 -0.30 9.25 2.43
CA CYS A 117 -1.70 9.29 2.85
C CYS A 117 -2.02 10.72 3.31
N PHE A 118 -3.07 11.33 2.70
CA PHE A 118 -3.55 12.68 2.98
C PHE A 118 -4.88 12.59 3.75
N PRO A 119 -4.87 12.68 5.10
CA PRO A 119 -6.01 12.33 5.91
C PRO A 119 -7.12 13.40 5.97
N PHE A 120 -6.83 14.62 5.50
CA PHE A 120 -7.77 15.76 5.58
C PHE A 120 -8.93 15.69 4.57
N VAL A 121 -8.91 14.71 3.68
CA VAL A 121 -9.98 14.40 2.73
C VAL A 121 -10.33 12.93 2.86
N SER A 122 -11.62 12.60 2.78
CA SER A 122 -12.09 11.22 2.88
C SER A 122 -12.93 10.83 1.68
N VAL A 123 -12.84 9.55 1.28
CA VAL A 123 -13.64 8.95 0.22
C VAL A 123 -14.27 7.66 0.75
N TYR A 124 -15.57 7.46 0.48
CA TYR A 124 -16.26 6.22 0.80
C TYR A 124 -16.01 5.18 -0.29
N HIS A 125 -15.61 3.98 0.11
CA HIS A 125 -15.33 2.89 -0.82
C HIS A 125 -16.00 1.60 -0.37
N LEU A 126 -16.74 0.96 -1.29
CA LEU A 126 -17.36 -0.34 -1.06
C LEU A 126 -16.35 -1.46 -1.35
N TYR A 127 -15.78 -2.03 -0.31
CA TYR A 127 -14.74 -3.05 -0.43
C TYR A 127 -15.31 -4.42 -0.82
N GLY A 128 -14.96 -4.91 -2.01
CA GLY A 128 -15.51 -6.15 -2.58
C GLY A 128 -14.89 -7.45 -2.06
N ASN A 129 -13.66 -7.43 -1.52
CA ASN A 129 -12.88 -8.59 -1.04
C ASN A 129 -12.89 -9.81 -1.99
N ALA A 130 -12.70 -9.56 -3.29
CA ALA A 130 -12.87 -10.56 -4.35
C ALA A 130 -11.89 -11.75 -4.25
N ALA A 131 -10.63 -11.52 -3.81
CA ALA A 131 -9.61 -12.57 -3.73
C ALA A 131 -9.96 -13.73 -2.78
N SER A 132 -10.80 -13.47 -1.76
CA SER A 132 -11.22 -14.49 -0.81
C SER A 132 -12.43 -15.31 -1.26
N LYS A 133 -13.10 -14.91 -2.35
CA LYS A 133 -14.38 -15.46 -2.78
C LYS A 133 -14.31 -16.44 -3.95
N SER A 134 -13.16 -16.55 -4.63
CA SER A 134 -13.04 -17.37 -5.83
C SER A 134 -11.63 -17.96 -5.97
N TRP A 135 -11.54 -19.25 -6.31
CA TRP A 135 -10.28 -19.93 -6.64
C TRP A 135 -9.55 -19.28 -7.82
N ARG A 136 -10.29 -18.80 -8.81
CA ARG A 136 -9.74 -18.07 -9.96
C ARG A 136 -9.07 -16.78 -9.50
N MET A 137 -9.70 -16.01 -8.64
CA MET A 137 -9.13 -14.77 -8.11
C MET A 137 -7.92 -15.05 -7.21
N PHE A 138 -7.97 -16.14 -6.45
CA PHE A 138 -6.84 -16.57 -5.65
C PHE A 138 -5.63 -16.98 -6.50
N SER A 139 -5.82 -17.72 -7.60
CA SER A 139 -4.72 -18.08 -8.52
C SER A 139 -4.10 -16.86 -9.18
N ILE A 140 -4.90 -15.87 -9.58
CA ILE A 140 -4.41 -14.58 -10.11
C ILE A 140 -3.59 -13.86 -9.03
N PHE A 141 -4.07 -13.84 -7.78
CA PHE A 141 -3.31 -13.25 -6.67
C PHE A 141 -1.95 -13.93 -6.47
N ILE A 142 -1.89 -15.27 -6.48
CA ILE A 142 -0.62 -16.01 -6.34
C ILE A 142 0.31 -15.74 -7.53
N TYR A 143 -0.23 -15.72 -8.75
CA TYR A 143 0.56 -15.38 -9.93
C TYR A 143 1.19 -13.99 -9.81
N SER A 144 0.39 -12.96 -9.51
CA SER A 144 0.88 -11.58 -9.34
C SER A 144 1.85 -11.44 -8.17
N LEU A 145 1.62 -12.17 -7.07
CA LEU A 145 2.56 -12.27 -5.95
C LEU A 145 3.93 -12.78 -6.39
N CYS A 146 3.96 -13.88 -7.14
CA CYS A 146 5.21 -14.43 -7.68
C CYS A 146 5.91 -13.44 -8.61
N GLN A 147 5.17 -12.79 -9.52
CA GLN A 147 5.72 -11.75 -10.39
C GLN A 147 6.34 -10.60 -9.59
N TYR A 148 5.66 -10.14 -8.54
CA TYR A 148 6.15 -9.06 -7.69
C TYR A 148 7.46 -9.43 -6.99
N PHE A 149 7.51 -10.60 -6.33
CA PHE A 149 8.71 -11.00 -5.62
C PHE A 149 9.85 -11.45 -6.54
N ASN A 150 9.57 -11.95 -7.75
CA ASN A 150 10.59 -12.21 -8.76
C ASN A 150 11.22 -10.90 -9.27
N LYS A 151 10.43 -9.83 -9.35
CA LYS A 151 10.93 -8.50 -9.76
C LYS A 151 11.74 -7.82 -8.64
N TRP A 152 11.25 -7.86 -7.40
CA TRP A 152 11.77 -7.04 -6.30
C TRP A 152 12.59 -7.80 -5.25
N GLY A 153 12.61 -9.11 -5.32
CA GLY A 153 13.29 -9.98 -4.36
C GLY A 153 12.36 -10.55 -3.29
N TRP A 154 12.55 -11.84 -3.02
CA TRP A 154 11.75 -12.60 -2.06
C TRP A 154 12.13 -12.29 -0.61
N PHE A 155 13.38 -12.53 -0.24
CA PHE A 155 13.83 -12.48 1.16
C PHE A 155 14.81 -11.33 1.41
N PHE A 156 15.77 -11.14 0.51
CA PHE A 156 16.85 -10.18 0.64
C PHE A 156 16.53 -8.91 -0.15
N ASP A 157 15.67 -8.04 0.42
CA ASP A 157 15.25 -6.78 -0.19
C ASP A 157 15.60 -5.64 0.77
N LYS A 158 16.80 -5.09 0.60
CA LYS A 158 17.36 -4.04 1.45
C LYS A 158 16.52 -2.75 1.37
N GLU A 159 16.08 -2.37 0.17
CA GLU A 159 15.26 -1.19 -0.06
C GLU A 159 13.93 -1.28 0.72
N ARG A 160 13.19 -2.39 0.55
CA ARG A 160 11.95 -2.64 1.31
C ARG A 160 12.17 -2.51 2.81
N ASN A 161 13.22 -3.13 3.33
CA ASN A 161 13.48 -3.13 4.77
C ASN A 161 13.78 -1.73 5.29
N GLN A 162 14.58 -0.94 4.56
CA GLN A 162 14.89 0.45 4.90
C GLN A 162 13.66 1.36 4.84
N CYS A 163 12.87 1.27 3.76
CA CYS A 163 11.64 2.05 3.61
C CYS A 163 10.63 1.70 4.71
N ASN A 164 10.39 0.41 4.97
CA ASN A 164 9.44 -0.01 6.00
C ASN A 164 9.88 0.44 7.40
N ALA A 165 11.18 0.41 7.71
CA ALA A 165 11.70 0.94 8.97
C ALA A 165 11.46 2.46 9.09
N LYS A 166 11.68 3.23 8.01
CA LYS A 166 11.38 4.66 7.95
C LYS A 166 9.89 4.94 8.19
N PHE A 167 9.00 4.20 7.50
CA PHE A 167 7.55 4.36 7.64
C PHE A 167 7.06 4.04 9.06
N LEU A 168 7.59 3.01 9.70
CA LEU A 168 7.22 2.69 11.08
C LEU A 168 7.72 3.74 12.07
N LYS A 169 8.95 4.24 11.90
CA LYS A 169 9.51 5.26 12.79
C LYS A 169 8.68 6.54 12.83
N GLN A 170 8.03 6.93 11.71
CA GLN A 170 7.16 8.12 11.70
C GLN A 170 5.87 7.92 12.52
N LEU A 171 5.45 6.68 12.81
CA LEU A 171 4.26 6.38 13.58
C LEU A 171 4.49 6.43 15.11
N ASP A 172 5.75 6.42 15.52
CA ASP A 172 6.16 6.45 16.93
C ASP A 172 6.36 7.90 17.44
N ASN A 173 6.32 8.89 16.53
CA ASN A 173 6.42 10.33 16.83
C ASN A 173 5.05 11.01 16.78
#